data_b10568621008e53c5328b8e3839fb554
#
_entry.id   b10568621008e53c5328b8e3839fb554
#
_cell.length_a   1.000
_cell.length_b   1.000
_cell.length_c   1.000
_cell.angle_alpha   90.00
_cell.angle_beta   90.00
_cell.angle_gamma   90.00
#
_symmetry.space_group_name_H-M   'P 1'
#
loop_
_entity.id
_entity.type
_entity.pdbx_description
1 polymer ?
#
loop_
_entity_poly.entity_id
_entity_poly.type
_entity_poly.pdbx_seq_one_letter_code
_entity_poly.pdbx_strand_id
1 'polypeptide(L)'
;MQMWFFWLGATFLRKINILKNYIAGKVMYSARNDMRKENWASAINRLQSIVTDAQETVMPAEAMYRLTECYTAIGLPEQAAGYAEMLRLNFPDSEWTLRLSK
;
A
#
# COMPACT_ATOMS: atom_id res chain seq x y z
N MET A 1 -4.46 -1.92 -38.59
CA MET A 1 -4.87 -3.02 -37.73
C MET A 1 -4.03 -3.17 -36.50
N GLN A 2 -2.70 -3.06 -36.57
CA GLN A 2 -1.83 -3.15 -35.40
C GLN A 2 -2.09 -2.03 -34.39
N MET A 3 -2.37 -0.82 -34.86
CA MET A 3 -2.67 0.31 -33.96
C MET A 3 -3.96 0.13 -33.18
N TRP A 4 -4.93 -0.58 -33.80
CA TRP A 4 -6.20 -0.86 -33.13
C TRP A 4 -6.03 -1.81 -31.95
N PHE A 5 -5.25 -2.90 -32.13
CA PHE A 5 -4.93 -3.83 -31.04
C PHE A 5 -4.16 -3.15 -29.92
N PHE A 6 -3.20 -2.31 -30.28
CA PHE A 6 -2.41 -1.58 -29.30
C PHE A 6 -3.31 -0.68 -28.46
N TRP A 7 -4.24 0.02 -29.12
CA TRP A 7 -5.18 0.92 -28.45
C TRP A 7 -6.12 0.16 -27.51
N LEU A 8 -6.63 -0.99 -27.93
CA LEU A 8 -7.47 -1.84 -27.10
C LEU A 8 -6.71 -2.35 -25.87
N GLY A 9 -5.46 -2.77 -26.05
CA GLY A 9 -4.63 -3.22 -24.95
C GLY A 9 -4.40 -2.11 -23.91
N ALA A 10 -4.11 -0.89 -24.37
CA ALA A 10 -3.91 0.24 -23.51
C ALA A 10 -5.18 0.58 -22.73
N THR A 11 -6.34 0.54 -23.38
CA THR A 11 -7.63 0.80 -22.74
C THR A 11 -7.94 -0.26 -21.68
N PHE A 12 -7.68 -1.52 -22.02
CA PHE A 12 -7.91 -2.65 -21.10
C PHE A 12 -7.04 -2.52 -19.85
N LEU A 13 -5.75 -2.20 -20.03
CA LEU A 13 -4.82 -2.02 -18.90
C LEU A 13 -5.24 -0.85 -18.02
N ARG A 14 -5.72 0.23 -18.62
CA ARG A 14 -6.22 1.39 -17.86
C ARG A 14 -7.39 0.99 -16.97
N LYS A 15 -8.34 0.20 -17.49
CA LYS A 15 -9.50 -0.26 -16.72
C LYS A 15 -9.07 -1.18 -15.58
N ILE A 16 -8.08 -2.06 -15.82
CA ILE A 16 -7.55 -2.92 -14.78
C ILE A 16 -6.92 -2.08 -13.66
N ASN A 17 -6.14 -1.06 -14.02
CA ASN A 17 -5.50 -0.20 -13.01
C ASN A 17 -6.52 0.56 -12.17
N ILE A 18 -7.59 1.06 -12.80
CA ILE A 18 -8.68 1.72 -12.07
C ILE A 18 -9.31 0.75 -11.08
N LEU A 19 -9.58 -0.48 -11.50
CA LEU A 19 -10.17 -1.50 -10.64
C LEU A 19 -9.22 -1.86 -9.48
N LYS A 20 -7.93 -2.03 -9.77
CA LYS A 20 -6.94 -2.33 -8.72
C LYS A 20 -6.85 -1.21 -7.69
N ASN A 21 -6.87 0.06 -8.12
CA ASN A 21 -6.90 1.19 -7.19
C ASN A 21 -8.16 1.18 -6.33
N TYR A 22 -9.30 0.87 -6.91
CA TYR A 22 -10.56 0.79 -6.19
C TYR A 22 -10.50 -0.29 -5.11
N ILE A 23 -10.04 -1.48 -5.48
CA ILE A 23 -9.93 -2.61 -4.54
C ILE A 23 -8.93 -2.28 -3.44
N ALA A 24 -7.76 -1.75 -3.81
CA ALA A 24 -6.73 -1.38 -2.84
C ALA A 24 -7.25 -0.32 -1.87
N GLY A 25 -8.03 0.63 -2.36
CA GLY A 25 -8.64 1.66 -1.52
C GLY A 25 -9.60 1.07 -0.50
N LYS A 26 -10.40 0.07 -0.90
CA LYS A 26 -11.31 -0.61 0.01
C LYS A 26 -10.55 -1.41 1.07
N VAL A 27 -9.51 -2.11 0.67
CA VAL A 27 -8.66 -2.86 1.61
C VAL A 27 -7.99 -1.90 2.59
N MET A 28 -7.49 -0.77 2.09
CA MET A 28 -6.88 0.26 2.94
C MET A 28 -7.88 0.82 3.96
N TYR A 29 -9.10 1.10 3.53
CA TYR A 29 -10.16 1.56 4.43
C TYR A 29 -10.38 0.57 5.57
N SER A 30 -10.49 -0.72 5.24
CA SER A 30 -10.67 -1.77 6.23
C SER A 30 -9.46 -1.88 7.16
N ALA A 31 -8.24 -1.75 6.62
CA ALA A 31 -7.02 -1.79 7.42
C ALA A 31 -6.97 -0.63 8.42
N ARG A 32 -7.31 0.58 7.97
CA ARG A 32 -7.36 1.75 8.86
C ARG A 32 -8.38 1.55 9.97
N ASN A 33 -9.53 0.95 9.64
CA ASN A 33 -10.56 0.65 10.62
C ASN A 33 -10.08 -0.39 11.65
N ASP A 34 -9.38 -1.43 11.18
CA ASP A 34 -8.76 -2.42 12.05
C ASP A 34 -7.77 -1.75 13.03
N MET A 35 -6.96 -0.83 12.53
CA MET A 35 -5.99 -0.10 13.37
C MET A 35 -6.68 0.71 14.45
N ARG A 36 -7.79 1.39 14.11
CA ARG A 36 -8.56 2.16 15.10
C ARG A 36 -9.11 1.28 16.21
N LYS A 37 -9.43 0.02 15.89
CA LYS A 37 -9.92 -0.96 16.84
C LYS A 37 -8.78 -1.74 17.52
N GLU A 38 -7.55 -1.39 17.22
CA GLU A 38 -6.34 -2.08 17.70
C GLU A 38 -6.30 -3.55 17.29
N ASN A 39 -6.92 -3.86 16.16
CA ASN A 39 -6.94 -5.20 15.59
C ASN A 39 -5.72 -5.34 14.65
N TRP A 40 -4.53 -5.37 15.27
CA TRP A 40 -3.27 -5.21 14.55
C TRP A 40 -2.99 -6.36 13.58
N ALA A 41 -3.30 -7.60 13.96
CA ALA A 41 -3.04 -8.76 13.11
C ALA A 41 -3.84 -8.68 11.79
N SER A 42 -5.11 -8.31 11.88
CA SER A 42 -5.95 -8.15 10.70
C SER A 42 -5.47 -6.98 9.83
N ALA A 43 -5.10 -5.87 10.47
CA ALA A 43 -4.57 -4.71 9.75
C ALA A 43 -3.29 -5.08 9.01
N ILE A 44 -2.37 -5.78 9.65
CA ILE A 44 -1.10 -6.19 9.04
C ILE A 44 -1.37 -7.06 7.81
N ASN A 45 -2.26 -8.05 7.91
CA ASN A 45 -2.58 -8.92 6.78
C ASN A 45 -3.08 -8.12 5.57
N ARG A 46 -3.99 -7.18 5.81
CA ARG A 46 -4.56 -6.35 4.75
C ARG A 46 -3.51 -5.43 4.14
N LEU A 47 -2.68 -4.81 4.97
CA LEU A 47 -1.64 -3.89 4.50
C LEU A 47 -0.57 -4.64 3.69
N GLN A 48 -0.19 -5.84 4.13
CA GLN A 48 0.76 -6.67 3.39
C GLN A 48 0.21 -7.05 2.01
N SER A 49 -1.09 -7.34 1.92
CA SER A 49 -1.68 -7.65 0.63
C SER A 49 -1.62 -6.47 -0.33
N ILE A 50 -1.76 -5.24 0.17
CA ILE A 50 -1.62 -4.04 -0.65
C ILE A 50 -0.20 -3.91 -1.18
N VAL A 51 0.80 -4.11 -0.33
CA VAL A 51 2.21 -4.03 -0.73
C VAL A 51 2.53 -5.07 -1.80
N THR A 52 1.98 -6.28 -1.66
CA THR A 52 2.25 -7.39 -2.59
C THR A 52 1.45 -7.30 -3.88
N ASP A 53 0.14 -7.04 -3.77
CA ASP A 53 -0.79 -7.23 -4.88
C ASP A 53 -1.16 -5.94 -5.61
N ALA A 54 -0.88 -4.79 -5.03
CA ALA A 54 -1.32 -3.50 -5.57
C ALA A 54 -0.14 -2.54 -5.81
N GLN A 55 1.00 -3.08 -6.24
CA GLN A 55 2.25 -2.33 -6.39
C GLN A 55 2.14 -1.18 -7.38
N GLU A 56 1.30 -1.32 -8.40
CA GLU A 56 1.10 -0.30 -9.42
C GLU A 56 0.05 0.74 -9.04
N THR A 57 -0.52 0.65 -7.84
CA THR A 57 -1.48 1.64 -7.34
C THR A 57 -0.77 2.71 -6.51
N VAL A 58 -1.54 3.68 -6.00
CA VAL A 58 -1.01 4.74 -5.14
C VAL A 58 -0.97 4.34 -3.66
N MET A 59 -1.44 3.15 -3.32
CA MET A 59 -1.61 2.73 -1.92
C MET A 59 -0.37 2.16 -1.23
N PRO A 60 0.65 1.59 -1.93
CA PRO A 60 1.76 0.96 -1.22
C PRO A 60 2.54 1.87 -0.27
N ALA A 61 2.71 3.14 -0.60
CA ALA A 61 3.42 4.06 0.28
C ALA A 61 2.72 4.20 1.63
N GLU A 62 1.41 4.43 1.62
CA GLU A 62 0.63 4.48 2.86
C GLU A 62 0.66 3.14 3.59
N ALA A 63 0.55 2.03 2.84
CA ALA A 63 0.56 0.69 3.44
C ALA A 63 1.86 0.43 4.20
N MET A 64 3.00 0.82 3.63
CA MET A 64 4.30 0.66 4.30
C MET A 64 4.37 1.51 5.57
N TYR A 65 3.86 2.74 5.52
CA TYR A 65 3.79 3.60 6.69
C TYR A 65 2.92 2.99 7.79
N ARG A 66 1.73 2.50 7.42
CA ARG A 66 0.82 1.89 8.38
C ARG A 66 1.37 0.59 8.95
N LEU A 67 2.08 -0.19 8.14
CA LEU A 67 2.77 -1.39 8.64
C LEU A 67 3.83 -1.04 9.68
N THR A 68 4.57 0.05 9.45
CA THR A 68 5.52 0.55 10.44
C THR A 68 4.82 0.86 11.76
N GLU A 69 3.67 1.51 11.70
CA GLU A 69 2.88 1.81 12.90
C GLU A 69 2.37 0.54 13.59
N CYS A 70 1.85 -0.42 12.82
CA CYS A 70 1.30 -1.67 13.36
C CYS A 70 2.37 -2.49 14.07
N TYR A 71 3.53 -2.67 13.43
CA TYR A 71 4.61 -3.44 14.03
C TYR A 71 5.20 -2.76 15.26
N THR A 72 5.26 -1.43 15.26
CA THR A 72 5.66 -0.68 16.45
C THR A 72 4.67 -0.92 17.59
N ALA A 73 3.38 -0.88 17.28
CA ALA A 73 2.32 -1.07 18.28
C ALA A 73 2.37 -2.44 18.96
N ILE A 74 2.71 -3.49 18.20
CA ILE A 74 2.77 -4.85 18.76
C ILE A 74 4.14 -5.22 19.29
N GLY A 75 5.08 -4.27 19.32
CA GLY A 75 6.39 -4.49 19.93
C GLY A 75 7.39 -5.23 19.07
N LEU A 76 7.30 -5.09 17.75
CA LEU A 76 8.23 -5.71 16.81
C LEU A 76 8.99 -4.62 16.06
N PRO A 77 9.95 -3.95 16.72
CA PRO A 77 10.62 -2.79 16.12
C PRO A 77 11.48 -3.12 14.91
N GLU A 78 12.00 -4.34 14.81
CA GLU A 78 12.82 -4.72 13.66
C GLU A 78 12.00 -4.80 12.39
N GLN A 79 10.81 -5.39 12.46
CA GLN A 79 9.89 -5.44 11.34
C GLN A 79 9.41 -4.04 10.98
N ALA A 80 9.12 -3.21 11.99
CA ALA A 80 8.75 -1.83 11.75
C ALA A 80 9.85 -1.08 11.01
N ALA A 81 11.10 -1.23 11.43
CA ALA A 81 12.25 -0.59 10.79
C ALA A 81 12.42 -1.05 9.34
N GLY A 82 12.15 -2.33 9.06
CA GLY A 82 12.21 -2.87 7.71
C GLY A 82 11.24 -2.20 6.77
N TYR A 83 9.99 -2.00 7.20
CA TYR A 83 8.99 -1.31 6.36
C TYR A 83 9.28 0.18 6.23
N ALA A 84 9.79 0.81 7.27
CA ALA A 84 10.20 2.22 7.20
C ALA A 84 11.30 2.40 6.17
N GLU A 85 12.30 1.52 6.16
CA GLU A 85 13.38 1.57 5.19
C GLU A 85 12.88 1.32 3.77
N MET A 86 11.98 0.34 3.61
CA MET A 86 11.37 0.05 2.32
C MET A 86 10.63 1.28 1.77
N LEU A 87 9.93 2.00 2.65
CA LEU A 87 9.25 3.22 2.29
C LEU A 87 10.22 4.31 1.82
N ARG A 88 11.32 4.51 2.54
CA ARG A 88 12.33 5.50 2.18
C ARG A 88 12.98 5.18 0.84
N LEU A 89 13.27 3.91 0.59
CA LEU A 89 13.95 3.49 -0.64
C LEU A 89 13.04 3.57 -1.86
N ASN A 90 11.77 3.21 -1.71
CA ASN A 90 10.86 3.12 -2.85
C ASN A 90 10.06 4.39 -3.10
N PHE A 91 9.82 5.19 -2.06
CA PHE A 91 9.00 6.39 -2.16
C PHE A 91 9.63 7.56 -1.40
N PRO A 92 10.86 7.98 -1.79
CA PRO A 92 11.59 8.98 -1.02
C PRO A 92 10.89 10.34 -0.92
N ASP A 93 10.06 10.68 -1.91
CA ASP A 93 9.38 11.98 -1.95
C ASP A 93 7.93 11.92 -1.48
N SER A 94 7.47 10.77 -1.00
CA SER A 94 6.09 10.59 -0.55
C SER A 94 5.84 11.34 0.76
N GLU A 95 4.62 11.86 0.92
CA GLU A 95 4.19 12.44 2.19
C GLU A 95 4.30 11.44 3.34
N TRP A 96 4.11 10.15 3.06
CA TRP A 96 4.21 9.10 4.07
C TRP A 96 5.63 8.93 4.56
N THR A 97 6.61 9.03 3.65
CA THR A 97 8.02 9.01 4.00
C THR A 97 8.38 10.21 4.88
N LEU A 98 7.85 11.39 4.54
CA LEU A 98 8.09 12.59 5.33
C LEU A 98 7.51 12.46 6.73
N ARG A 99 6.42 11.75 6.91
CA ARG A 99 5.83 11.51 8.23
C ARG A 99 6.71 10.66 9.13
N LEU A 100 7.54 9.79 8.55
CA LEU A 100 8.49 8.99 9.34
C LEU A 100 9.50 9.85 10.10
N SER A 101 9.80 11.04 9.57
CA SER A 101 10.80 11.94 10.15
C SER A 101 10.25 12.76 11.33
N LYS A 102 8.95 12.71 11.56
CA LYS A 102 8.28 13.41 12.66
C LYS A 102 7.95 12.44 13.80
#